data_3a8f87e3d01f2e5aba417ad462188f0b
#
_entry.id   3a8f87e3d01f2e5aba417ad462188f0b
#
_cell.length_a   1.000
_cell.length_b   1.000
_cell.length_c   1.000
_cell.angle_alpha   90.00
_cell.angle_beta   90.00
_cell.angle_gamma   90.00
#
_symmetry.space_group_name_H-M   'P 1'
#
loop_
_entity.id
_entity.type
_entity.pdbx_description
1 polymer ?
#
loop_
_entity_poly.entity_id
_entity_poly.type
_entity_poly.pdbx_seq_one_letter_code
_entity_poly.pdbx_strand_id
1 'polypeptide(L)'
;MNNMQGKFPSTRLRRNRMKEFSRRLVAENTLSVNDLILPLFVCEGNKVDDPINSMPGVSRYSIDKLLSEVEKAVKFNIPAIAIFPQIESGLKNSEGSLAVDENNFCLLYTSDAADEHT
;
A
#
# COMPACT_ATOMS: atom_id res chain seq x y z
N MET A 1 18.06 48.58 -0.20
CA MET A 1 17.68 47.21 -0.01
C MET A 1 18.73 46.26 -0.46
N ASN A 2 19.23 45.52 0.41
CA ASN A 2 20.26 44.65 0.02
C ASN A 2 19.80 43.32 -0.37
N ASN A 3 20.68 42.55 -0.83
CA ASN A 3 20.37 41.23 -1.31
C ASN A 3 20.55 40.24 -0.22
N MET A 4 19.50 40.12 0.58
CA MET A 4 19.48 39.08 1.57
C MET A 4 19.26 37.70 0.96
N GLN A 5 18.93 37.70 -0.30
CA GLN A 5 18.67 36.44 -1.02
C GLN A 5 19.97 35.84 -1.52
N GLY A 6 20.26 34.67 -1.12
CA GLY A 6 21.36 33.91 -1.69
C GLY A 6 20.92 33.09 -2.89
N LYS A 7 21.78 32.25 -3.36
CA LYS A 7 21.49 31.36 -4.49
C LYS A 7 21.38 29.92 -4.04
N PHE A 8 20.34 29.24 -4.52
CA PHE A 8 20.22 27.81 -4.30
C PHE A 8 21.32 27.08 -5.10
N PRO A 9 21.96 26.02 -4.59
CA PRO A 9 21.68 25.38 -3.30
C PRO A 9 22.49 25.89 -2.13
N SER A 10 23.34 26.90 -2.30
CA SER A 10 24.18 27.41 -1.22
C SER A 10 23.36 28.12 -0.15
N THR A 11 22.22 28.68 -0.52
CA THR A 11 21.29 29.28 0.43
C THR A 11 19.97 28.54 0.37
N ARG A 12 19.50 28.07 1.53
CA ARG A 12 18.21 27.40 1.67
C ARG A 12 17.49 28.03 2.84
N LEU A 13 16.43 28.76 2.53
CA LEU A 13 15.64 29.43 3.55
C LEU A 13 14.81 28.43 4.33
N ARG A 14 15.04 28.33 5.64
CA ARG A 14 14.39 27.32 6.47
C ARG A 14 13.58 27.89 7.62
N ARG A 15 13.52 29.21 7.76
CA ARG A 15 12.79 29.84 8.85
C ARG A 15 11.34 29.34 8.91
N ASN A 16 10.68 29.21 7.77
CA ASN A 16 9.31 28.75 7.67
C ASN A 16 9.13 27.29 8.08
N ARG A 17 10.22 26.55 8.23
CA ARG A 17 10.19 25.13 8.60
C ARG A 17 10.57 24.85 10.04
N MET A 18 10.85 25.91 10.81
CA MET A 18 11.34 25.73 12.18
C MET A 18 10.24 25.42 13.18
N LYS A 19 9.03 25.88 12.94
CA LYS A 19 7.89 25.68 13.85
C LYS A 19 6.74 24.99 13.14
N GLU A 20 5.95 24.27 13.89
CA GLU A 20 4.85 23.50 13.33
C GLU A 20 3.87 24.36 12.55
N PHE A 21 3.45 25.49 13.11
CA PHE A 21 2.49 26.34 12.44
C PHE A 21 3.02 26.92 11.14
N SER A 22 4.28 27.31 11.09
CA SER A 22 4.88 27.82 9.86
C SER A 22 5.01 26.73 8.81
N ARG A 23 5.37 25.53 9.23
CA ARG A 23 5.43 24.41 8.29
C ARG A 23 4.07 24.13 7.67
N ARG A 24 3.00 24.23 8.45
CA ARG A 24 1.63 24.04 7.91
C ARG A 24 1.25 25.12 6.92
N LEU A 25 1.65 26.37 7.19
CA LEU A 25 1.32 27.49 6.30
C LEU A 25 1.99 27.41 4.96
N VAL A 26 3.23 26.90 4.91
CA VAL A 26 4.00 26.83 3.66
C VAL A 26 4.00 25.46 3.01
N ALA A 27 3.26 24.51 3.53
CA ALA A 27 3.21 23.17 2.98
C ALA A 27 2.58 23.16 1.60
N GLU A 28 3.33 22.68 0.61
CA GLU A 28 2.84 22.56 -0.76
C GLU A 28 2.04 21.28 -0.96
N ASN A 29 2.35 20.27 -0.13
CA ASN A 29 1.72 18.97 -0.21
C ASN A 29 1.11 18.61 1.14
N THR A 30 -0.03 17.94 1.10
CA THR A 30 -0.67 17.42 2.29
C THR A 30 -0.90 15.93 2.11
N LEU A 31 -0.89 15.20 3.22
CA LEU A 31 -1.18 13.77 3.21
C LEU A 31 -2.52 13.55 3.91
N SER A 32 -3.43 12.86 3.24
CA SER A 32 -4.68 12.45 3.83
C SER A 32 -4.89 10.96 3.62
N VAL A 33 -5.88 10.38 4.27
CA VAL A 33 -6.22 8.97 4.08
C VAL A 33 -6.57 8.68 2.62
N ASN A 34 -7.07 9.67 1.89
CA ASN A 34 -7.44 9.51 0.48
C ASN A 34 -6.24 9.29 -0.44
N ASP A 35 -5.03 9.53 0.06
CA ASP A 35 -3.80 9.31 -0.70
C ASP A 35 -3.21 7.91 -0.46
N LEU A 36 -3.87 7.09 0.35
CA LEU A 36 -3.32 5.80 0.77
C LEU A 36 -3.89 4.65 -0.03
N ILE A 37 -3.03 3.69 -0.31
CA ILE A 37 -3.41 2.39 -0.86
C ILE A 37 -2.82 1.34 0.08
N LEU A 38 -3.65 0.45 0.60
CA LEU A 38 -3.17 -0.58 1.52
C LEU A 38 -2.77 -1.83 0.73
N PRO A 39 -1.48 -2.22 0.75
CA PRO A 39 -1.08 -3.48 0.14
C PRO A 39 -1.41 -4.65 1.06
N LEU A 40 -1.97 -5.70 0.50
CA LEU A 40 -2.29 -6.92 1.21
C LEU A 40 -1.72 -8.11 0.46
N PHE A 41 -1.13 -9.03 1.20
CA PHE A 41 -0.50 -10.21 0.64
C PHE A 41 -1.37 -11.43 0.94
N VAL A 42 -1.78 -12.13 -0.11
CA VAL A 42 -2.69 -13.27 0.00
C VAL A 42 -1.97 -14.57 -0.35
N CYS A 43 -2.29 -15.63 0.38
CA CYS A 43 -1.77 -16.97 0.09
C CYS A 43 -2.89 -17.99 0.13
N GLU A 44 -2.61 -19.18 -0.35
CA GLU A 44 -3.56 -20.29 -0.29
C GLU A 44 -3.64 -20.86 1.13
N GLY A 45 -4.78 -21.43 1.45
CA GLY A 45 -5.00 -22.11 2.72
C GLY A 45 -6.17 -21.53 3.50
N ASN A 46 -6.31 -22.00 4.72
CA ASN A 46 -7.35 -21.58 5.64
C ASN A 46 -6.72 -21.13 6.94
N LYS A 47 -7.21 -20.03 7.48
CA LYS A 47 -6.76 -19.46 8.76
C LYS A 47 -5.24 -19.24 8.80
N VAL A 48 -4.65 -18.86 7.68
CA VAL A 48 -3.22 -18.61 7.58
C VAL A 48 -2.91 -17.15 7.90
N ASP A 49 -1.96 -16.95 8.80
CA ASP A 49 -1.38 -15.65 9.12
C ASP A 49 0.11 -15.89 9.26
N ASP A 50 0.83 -15.64 8.17
CA ASP A 50 2.25 -15.96 8.05
C ASP A 50 3.07 -14.66 7.99
N PRO A 51 3.75 -14.29 9.09
CA PRO A 51 4.53 -13.05 9.10
C PRO A 51 5.64 -13.06 8.05
N ILE A 52 5.85 -11.92 7.42
CA ILE A 52 6.93 -11.73 6.46
C ILE A 52 8.14 -11.20 7.21
N ASN A 53 9.21 -12.01 7.28
CA ASN A 53 10.38 -11.67 8.08
C ASN A 53 11.05 -10.35 7.65
N SER A 54 11.08 -10.08 6.37
CA SER A 54 11.69 -8.85 5.84
C SER A 54 10.81 -7.61 5.99
N MET A 55 9.57 -7.77 6.41
CA MET A 55 8.61 -6.67 6.55
C MET A 55 7.92 -6.78 7.92
N PRO A 56 8.54 -6.28 8.99
CA PRO A 56 7.94 -6.39 10.32
C PRO A 56 6.53 -5.80 10.39
N GLY A 57 5.62 -6.53 11.02
CA GLY A 57 4.24 -6.11 11.14
C GLY A 57 3.36 -6.43 9.94
N VAL A 58 3.92 -7.05 8.90
CA VAL A 58 3.19 -7.44 7.69
C VAL A 58 3.18 -8.94 7.57
N SER A 59 2.03 -9.50 7.22
CA SER A 59 1.85 -10.95 7.08
C SER A 59 1.17 -11.29 5.77
N ARG A 60 1.34 -12.55 5.35
CA ARG A 60 0.53 -13.12 4.28
C ARG A 60 -0.68 -13.74 4.91
N TYR A 61 -1.85 -13.51 4.34
CA TYR A 61 -3.09 -14.02 4.88
C TYR A 61 -3.80 -14.93 3.88
N SER A 62 -4.44 -15.98 4.36
CA SER A 62 -5.42 -16.68 3.56
C SER A 62 -6.64 -15.77 3.36
N ILE A 63 -7.50 -16.08 2.40
CA ILE A 63 -8.61 -15.19 2.02
C ILE A 63 -9.54 -14.92 3.20
N ASP A 64 -9.82 -15.92 4.03
CA ASP A 64 -10.65 -15.75 5.20
C ASP A 64 -10.07 -14.74 6.22
N LYS A 65 -8.75 -14.76 6.42
CA LYS A 65 -8.07 -13.80 7.28
C LYS A 65 -7.94 -12.43 6.61
N LEU A 66 -7.80 -12.42 5.29
CA LEU A 66 -7.66 -11.19 4.52
C LEU A 66 -8.90 -10.31 4.67
N LEU A 67 -10.08 -10.90 4.75
CA LEU A 67 -11.33 -10.16 4.92
C LEU A 67 -11.32 -9.30 6.18
N SER A 68 -10.73 -9.79 7.28
CA SER A 68 -10.59 -9.01 8.50
C SER A 68 -9.72 -7.79 8.29
N GLU A 69 -8.66 -7.92 7.50
CA GLU A 69 -7.77 -6.80 7.19
C GLU A 69 -8.46 -5.78 6.29
N VAL A 70 -9.27 -6.24 5.35
CA VAL A 70 -10.07 -5.36 4.49
C VAL A 70 -11.09 -4.57 5.32
N GLU A 71 -11.71 -5.21 6.29
CA GLU A 71 -12.63 -4.52 7.20
C GLU A 71 -11.95 -3.41 7.98
N LYS A 72 -10.72 -3.62 8.43
CA LYS A 72 -9.92 -2.58 9.08
C LYS A 72 -9.65 -1.41 8.14
N ALA A 73 -9.33 -1.71 6.89
CA ALA A 73 -9.10 -0.68 5.88
C ALA A 73 -10.34 0.19 5.67
N VAL A 74 -11.51 -0.44 5.60
CA VAL A 74 -12.78 0.26 5.48
C VAL A 74 -13.04 1.14 6.70
N LYS A 75 -12.73 0.62 7.88
CA LYS A 75 -12.89 1.36 9.14
C LYS A 75 -12.05 2.63 9.18
N PHE A 76 -10.85 2.59 8.62
CA PHE A 76 -9.97 3.75 8.54
C PHE A 76 -10.19 4.61 7.30
N ASN A 77 -11.21 4.30 6.50
CA ASN A 77 -11.56 5.02 5.29
C ASN A 77 -10.47 5.03 4.23
N ILE A 78 -9.67 3.96 4.17
CA ILE A 78 -8.66 3.82 3.12
C ILE A 78 -9.38 3.51 1.80
N PRO A 79 -9.18 4.32 0.75
CA PRO A 79 -10.01 4.24 -0.46
C PRO A 79 -9.71 3.04 -1.36
N ALA A 80 -8.53 2.44 -1.25
CA ALA A 80 -8.15 1.36 -2.15
C ALA A 80 -7.23 0.37 -1.48
N ILE A 81 -7.29 -0.88 -1.93
CA ILE A 81 -6.35 -1.92 -1.52
C ILE A 81 -5.69 -2.49 -2.77
N ALA A 82 -4.44 -2.94 -2.61
CA ALA A 82 -3.71 -3.64 -3.66
C ALA A 82 -3.41 -5.05 -3.16
N ILE A 83 -3.87 -6.05 -3.89
CA ILE A 83 -3.73 -7.44 -3.49
C ILE A 83 -2.58 -8.09 -4.25
N PHE A 84 -1.62 -8.63 -3.52
CA PHE A 84 -0.44 -9.30 -4.07
C PHE A 84 -0.50 -10.78 -3.72
N PRO A 85 -0.66 -11.67 -4.71
CA PRO A 85 -0.70 -13.09 -4.43
C PRO A 85 0.68 -13.67 -4.21
N GLN A 86 0.77 -14.64 -3.30
CA GLN A 86 1.95 -15.48 -3.18
C GLN A 86 1.73 -16.72 -4.03
N ILE A 87 2.65 -16.99 -4.94
CA ILE A 87 2.59 -18.13 -5.83
C ILE A 87 3.81 -19.01 -5.56
N GLU A 88 3.61 -20.32 -5.46
CA GLU A 88 4.71 -21.25 -5.27
C GLU A 88 5.71 -21.13 -6.41
N SER A 89 7.00 -21.21 -6.06
CA SER A 89 8.08 -21.04 -7.04
C SER A 89 8.00 -22.01 -8.21
N GLY A 90 7.53 -23.22 -7.97
CA GLY A 90 7.39 -24.24 -9.02
C GLY A 90 6.34 -23.90 -10.06
N LEU A 91 5.41 -22.99 -9.76
CA LEU A 91 4.35 -22.57 -10.68
C LEU A 91 4.72 -21.33 -11.49
N LYS A 92 5.83 -20.67 -11.14
CA LYS A 92 6.29 -19.47 -11.83
C LYS A 92 7.13 -19.86 -13.04
N ASN A 93 6.98 -19.10 -14.12
CA ASN A 93 7.85 -19.26 -15.29
C ASN A 93 8.26 -17.88 -15.81
N SER A 94 9.18 -17.87 -16.77
CA SER A 94 9.70 -16.63 -17.34
C SER A 94 8.65 -15.86 -18.15
N GLU A 95 7.61 -16.54 -18.59
CA GLU A 95 6.53 -15.92 -19.38
C GLU A 95 5.41 -15.35 -18.53
N GLY A 96 5.39 -15.70 -17.24
CA GLY A 96 4.34 -15.26 -16.36
C GLY A 96 2.96 -15.80 -16.69
N SER A 97 2.90 -17.01 -17.25
CA SER A 97 1.64 -17.59 -17.74
C SER A 97 0.60 -17.79 -16.63
N LEU A 98 1.05 -18.04 -15.40
CA LEU A 98 0.13 -18.22 -14.28
C LEU A 98 -0.68 -16.96 -13.98
N ALA A 99 -0.13 -15.80 -14.26
CA ALA A 99 -0.81 -14.53 -14.02
C ALA A 99 -2.09 -14.37 -14.85
N VAL A 100 -2.17 -15.05 -15.98
CA VAL A 100 -3.33 -15.02 -16.88
C VAL A 100 -4.10 -16.33 -16.90
N ASP A 101 -3.73 -17.28 -16.05
CA ASP A 101 -4.40 -18.58 -15.98
C ASP A 101 -5.73 -18.43 -15.25
N GLU A 102 -6.82 -18.83 -15.90
CA GLU A 102 -8.16 -18.77 -15.33
C GLU A 102 -8.32 -19.56 -14.05
N ASN A 103 -7.50 -20.59 -13.86
CA ASN A 103 -7.55 -21.45 -12.67
C ASN A 103 -6.70 -20.92 -11.52
N ASN A 104 -6.01 -19.78 -11.71
CA ASN A 104 -5.25 -19.18 -10.65
C ASN A 104 -6.19 -18.71 -9.55
N PHE A 105 -6.01 -19.21 -8.33
CA PHE A 105 -6.89 -18.88 -7.22
C PHE A 105 -7.03 -17.38 -6.99
N CYS A 106 -5.96 -16.62 -7.25
CA CYS A 106 -5.99 -15.17 -7.07
C CYS A 106 -6.91 -14.48 -8.05
N LEU A 107 -6.94 -14.93 -9.30
CA LEU A 107 -7.86 -14.37 -10.28
C LEU A 107 -9.31 -14.72 -9.94
N LEU A 108 -9.55 -15.95 -9.50
CA LEU A 108 -10.91 -16.40 -9.15
C LEU A 108 -11.46 -15.59 -7.97
N TYR A 109 -10.73 -15.54 -6.87
CA TYR A 109 -11.21 -14.92 -5.64
C TYR A 109 -11.14 -13.39 -5.67
N THR A 110 -10.13 -12.84 -6.32
CA THR A 110 -9.99 -11.37 -6.40
C THR A 110 -11.11 -10.75 -7.21
N SER A 111 -11.48 -11.39 -8.33
CA SER A 111 -12.58 -10.91 -9.16
C SER A 111 -13.90 -10.93 -8.41
N ASP A 112 -14.18 -12.01 -7.70
CA ASP A 112 -15.40 -12.13 -6.92
C ASP A 112 -15.47 -11.08 -5.81
N ALA A 113 -14.35 -10.84 -5.13
CA ALA A 113 -14.30 -9.82 -4.09
C ALA A 113 -14.53 -8.41 -4.64
N ALA A 114 -14.02 -8.11 -5.83
CA ALA A 114 -14.24 -6.83 -6.48
C ALA A 114 -15.71 -6.64 -6.85
N ASP A 115 -16.38 -7.68 -7.32
CA ASP A 115 -17.80 -7.63 -7.66
C ASP A 115 -18.67 -7.38 -6.44
N GLU A 116 -18.31 -7.91 -5.30
CA GLU A 116 -19.07 -7.73 -4.06
C GLU A 116 -19.01 -6.29 -3.52
N HIS A 117 -18.01 -5.52 -3.90
CA HIS A 117 -17.82 -4.16 -3.41
C HIS A 117 -18.35 -3.07 -4.33
N THR A 118 -18.92 -3.44 -5.44
CA THR A 118 -19.59 -2.49 -6.35
C THR A 118 -21.10 -2.38 -6.12
#